data_4a52ac914db82603e7c5b567459bc01b
#
_entry.id   4a52ac914db82603e7c5b567459bc01b
#
_cell.length_a   1.000
_cell.length_b   1.000
_cell.length_c   1.000
_cell.angle_alpha   90.00
_cell.angle_beta   90.00
_cell.angle_gamma   90.00
#
_symmetry.space_group_name_H-M   'P 1'
#
loop_
_entity.id
_entity.type
_entity.pdbx_description
1 polymer ?
#
loop_
_entity_poly.entity_id
_entity_poly.type
_entity_poly.pdbx_seq_one_letter_code
_entity_poly.pdbx_strand_id
1 'polypeptide(L)'
;KYIIMIIQKEKEKIIREKREGVLVVNGGAGSGKTTIALHRTAYLLYNYRQMLENKVLILGPNNMFMDYISQVLPSLGESGVHHNTFKDLALELLDFQEPMFMGEDYVEALLGEDEELVEDARRKRDPSFKDLLDEQIEEVEKTYFAFRDIFFLGKTLMTKEVMERTLLEDFKCMPFFKRAKRLKRVIITKLKEVRDERRYEIDKKYEAMKRMKKDGNDANTLRGMRRSEIRELLRAVAMKREEFREFSEGDYLKGYKGFMAFKFYTEADIAPLLYFKHKLYGLKLPYQVNHVVLDEAQEYSLIHYEVLKDIAGTTSFTVVGDTNQMILHGDSAMKDLRQVFSDVRHYDLKKSYRSTFEIMDFANSFLGEEKIVPLVRQGAPVVDKEDLSLEECLEEIVQAVTAYKEADLDTIGILTKDMATTKELYQLLKNRINVKLIDSEDALLKGDLYLMPSYFAKGLEFDGVIMVEKKGEEGQALIRYIMATRALHRLTRLTYKDGKFY
;
A
#
# COMPACT_ATOMS: atom_id res chain seq x y z
N LYS A 1 -28.20 1.39 -30.10
CA LYS A 1 -26.92 1.54 -30.86
C LYS A 1 -26.27 2.92 -30.69
N TYR A 2 -27.01 4.05 -30.81
CA TYR A 2 -26.46 5.40 -30.71
C TYR A 2 -25.83 5.72 -29.34
N ILE A 3 -26.50 5.35 -28.25
CA ILE A 3 -26.03 5.54 -26.88
C ILE A 3 -24.76 4.71 -26.63
N ILE A 4 -24.72 3.44 -27.05
CA ILE A 4 -23.53 2.55 -26.90
C ILE A 4 -22.34 3.18 -27.67
N MET A 5 -22.57 3.79 -28.81
CA MET A 5 -21.53 4.42 -29.60
C MET A 5 -20.97 5.71 -28.96
N ILE A 6 -21.80 6.51 -28.27
CA ILE A 6 -21.36 7.67 -27.49
C ILE A 6 -20.51 7.24 -26.28
N ILE A 7 -20.96 6.20 -25.58
CA ILE A 7 -20.26 5.61 -24.43
C ILE A 7 -18.88 5.11 -24.85
N GLN A 8 -18.80 4.38 -25.96
CA GLN A 8 -17.53 3.89 -26.49
C GLN A 8 -16.59 5.04 -26.83
N LYS A 9 -17.10 6.15 -27.37
CA LYS A 9 -16.29 7.35 -27.67
C LYS A 9 -15.75 8.04 -26.42
N GLU A 10 -16.55 8.16 -25.36
CA GLU A 10 -16.08 8.75 -24.09
C GLU A 10 -14.98 7.90 -23.46
N LYS A 11 -15.18 6.57 -23.39
CA LYS A 11 -14.18 5.64 -22.87
C LYS A 11 -12.92 5.63 -23.73
N GLU A 12 -13.08 5.63 -25.05
CA GLU A 12 -11.97 5.66 -26.00
C GLU A 12 -11.11 6.92 -25.85
N LYS A 13 -11.74 8.09 -25.61
CA LYS A 13 -11.04 9.33 -25.32
C LYS A 13 -10.16 9.21 -24.08
N ILE A 14 -10.69 8.64 -23.01
CA ILE A 14 -9.95 8.43 -21.75
C ILE A 14 -8.80 7.44 -21.95
N ILE A 15 -9.05 6.33 -22.65
CA ILE A 15 -8.04 5.30 -22.96
C ILE A 15 -6.88 5.90 -23.74
N ARG A 16 -7.18 6.76 -24.73
CA ARG A 16 -6.19 7.37 -25.63
C ARG A 16 -5.57 8.66 -25.12
N GLU A 17 -5.93 9.12 -23.92
CA GLU A 17 -5.36 10.33 -23.32
C GLU A 17 -3.82 10.19 -23.18
N LYS A 18 -3.10 11.32 -23.26
CA LYS A 18 -1.62 11.32 -23.18
C LYS A 18 -1.12 10.56 -21.93
N ARG A 19 0.08 10.00 -22.03
CA ARG A 19 0.71 9.22 -20.96
C ARG A 19 1.18 10.08 -19.78
N GLU A 20 1.76 11.24 -20.09
CA GLU A 20 2.38 12.12 -19.12
C GLU A 20 1.35 12.69 -18.14
N GLY A 21 1.78 12.90 -16.90
CA GLY A 21 0.96 13.40 -15.81
C GLY A 21 0.00 12.35 -15.24
N VAL A 22 -0.96 12.79 -14.47
CA VAL A 22 -1.94 11.95 -13.79
C VAL A 22 -3.27 12.01 -14.48
N LEU A 23 -3.80 10.86 -14.83
CA LEU A 23 -5.18 10.70 -15.29
C LEU A 23 -6.00 10.11 -14.14
N VAL A 24 -6.98 10.86 -13.66
CA VAL A 24 -7.94 10.41 -12.63
C VAL A 24 -9.27 10.11 -13.29
N VAL A 25 -9.78 8.90 -13.07
CA VAL A 25 -11.10 8.48 -13.52
C VAL A 25 -11.93 8.11 -12.30
N ASN A 26 -12.83 8.99 -11.92
CA ASN A 26 -13.82 8.74 -10.88
C ASN A 26 -15.10 8.21 -11.52
N GLY A 27 -15.71 7.20 -10.94
CA GLY A 27 -16.94 6.67 -11.48
C GLY A 27 -17.58 5.65 -10.55
N GLY A 28 -18.90 5.59 -10.57
CA GLY A 28 -19.65 4.67 -9.74
C GLY A 28 -19.44 3.20 -10.07
N ALA A 29 -20.02 2.34 -9.24
CA ALA A 29 -20.04 0.90 -9.47
C ALA A 29 -20.55 0.57 -10.89
N GLY A 30 -19.91 -0.37 -11.57
CA GLY A 30 -20.30 -0.78 -12.93
C GLY A 30 -20.07 0.24 -14.04
N SER A 31 -19.41 1.38 -13.80
CA SER A 31 -19.06 2.35 -14.85
C SER A 31 -17.95 1.87 -15.79
N GLY A 32 -17.23 0.81 -15.42
CA GLY A 32 -16.16 0.20 -16.19
C GLY A 32 -14.78 0.84 -15.97
N LYS A 33 -14.54 1.41 -14.80
CA LYS A 33 -13.23 2.00 -14.39
C LYS A 33 -12.06 1.08 -14.61
N THR A 34 -12.12 -0.11 -14.01
CA THR A 34 -11.09 -1.14 -14.13
C THR A 34 -10.84 -1.54 -15.57
N THR A 35 -11.91 -1.73 -16.34
CA THR A 35 -11.82 -2.01 -17.79
C THR A 35 -11.08 -0.87 -18.52
N ILE A 36 -11.39 0.38 -18.22
CA ILE A 36 -10.68 1.54 -18.78
C ILE A 36 -9.21 1.52 -18.40
N ALA A 37 -8.89 1.26 -17.13
CA ALA A 37 -7.51 1.18 -16.65
C ALA A 37 -6.70 0.12 -17.42
N LEU A 38 -7.26 -1.09 -17.59
CA LEU A 38 -6.61 -2.19 -18.29
C LEU A 38 -6.44 -1.92 -19.80
N HIS A 39 -7.52 -1.48 -20.47
CA HIS A 39 -7.42 -1.12 -21.88
C HIS A 39 -6.48 0.05 -22.13
N ARG A 40 -6.45 1.03 -21.22
CA ARG A 40 -5.48 2.12 -21.28
C ARG A 40 -4.06 1.61 -21.08
N THR A 41 -3.84 0.69 -20.13
CA THR A 41 -2.53 0.08 -19.93
C THR A 41 -2.06 -0.64 -21.20
N ALA A 42 -2.92 -1.45 -21.82
CA ALA A 42 -2.62 -2.10 -23.10
C ALA A 42 -2.35 -1.08 -24.21
N TYR A 43 -3.18 -0.04 -24.34
CA TYR A 43 -2.98 1.03 -25.31
C TYR A 43 -1.63 1.75 -25.12
N LEU A 44 -1.26 2.06 -23.87
CA LEU A 44 0.01 2.72 -23.56
C LEU A 44 1.20 1.80 -23.84
N LEU A 45 1.12 0.52 -23.47
CA LEU A 45 2.16 -0.48 -23.75
C LEU A 45 2.35 -0.65 -25.26
N TYR A 46 1.27 -0.73 -26.03
CA TYR A 46 1.34 -0.83 -27.48
C TYR A 46 2.03 0.40 -28.13
N ASN A 47 1.61 1.62 -27.75
CA ASN A 47 2.11 2.85 -28.37
C ASN A 47 3.49 3.30 -27.85
N TYR A 48 3.84 2.97 -26.62
CA TYR A 48 5.08 3.38 -25.95
C TYR A 48 5.93 2.18 -25.50
N ARG A 49 5.92 1.09 -26.28
CA ARG A 49 6.53 -0.19 -25.93
C ARG A 49 7.97 -0.06 -25.45
N GLN A 50 8.83 0.66 -26.18
CA GLN A 50 10.24 0.87 -25.80
C GLN A 50 10.43 1.50 -24.43
N MET A 51 9.47 2.34 -24.00
CA MET A 51 9.52 3.07 -22.74
C MET A 51 8.87 2.32 -21.58
N LEU A 52 7.86 1.48 -21.86
CA LEU A 52 6.96 0.90 -20.85
C LEU A 52 7.11 -0.62 -20.68
N GLU A 53 7.74 -1.33 -21.60
CA GLU A 53 7.94 -2.78 -21.46
C GLU A 53 8.70 -3.11 -20.19
N ASN A 54 8.11 -3.96 -19.32
CA ASN A 54 8.57 -4.27 -17.96
C ASN A 54 8.73 -3.06 -17.02
N LYS A 55 8.03 -1.95 -17.29
CA LYS A 55 8.14 -0.69 -16.51
C LYS A 55 6.78 -0.10 -16.14
N VAL A 56 5.75 -0.91 -16.15
CA VAL A 56 4.42 -0.56 -15.64
C VAL A 56 4.19 -1.29 -14.34
N LEU A 57 3.69 -0.57 -13.34
CA LEU A 57 3.26 -1.11 -12.05
C LEU A 57 1.76 -0.93 -11.91
N ILE A 58 1.03 -2.01 -11.68
CA ILE A 58 -0.40 -1.99 -11.36
C ILE A 58 -0.56 -2.32 -9.88
N LEU A 59 -1.26 -1.46 -9.15
CA LEU A 59 -1.64 -1.69 -7.76
C LEU A 59 -3.16 -1.80 -7.68
N GLY A 60 -3.63 -2.92 -7.13
CA GLY A 60 -5.03 -3.22 -6.96
C GLY A 60 -5.43 -3.45 -5.51
N PRO A 61 -6.73 -3.68 -5.27
CA PRO A 61 -7.29 -3.72 -3.93
C PRO A 61 -6.90 -4.98 -3.13
N ASN A 62 -6.74 -6.12 -3.78
CA ASN A 62 -6.46 -7.41 -3.14
C ASN A 62 -5.82 -8.41 -4.11
N ASN A 63 -5.34 -9.54 -3.59
CA ASN A 63 -4.66 -10.56 -4.37
C ASN A 63 -5.59 -11.29 -5.36
N MET A 64 -6.87 -11.49 -5.05
CA MET A 64 -7.84 -12.07 -5.99
C MET A 64 -7.98 -11.21 -7.25
N PHE A 65 -7.98 -9.89 -7.07
CA PHE A 65 -8.00 -8.96 -8.19
C PHE A 65 -6.69 -9.01 -9.00
N MET A 66 -5.54 -9.19 -8.34
CA MET A 66 -4.27 -9.34 -9.02
C MET A 66 -4.19 -10.62 -9.86
N ASP A 67 -4.75 -11.72 -9.37
CA ASP A 67 -4.89 -12.97 -10.14
C ASP A 67 -5.75 -12.77 -11.39
N TYR A 68 -6.86 -12.05 -11.27
CA TYR A 68 -7.70 -11.68 -12.41
C TYR A 68 -6.90 -10.85 -13.45
N ILE A 69 -6.18 -9.82 -13.01
CA ILE A 69 -5.34 -8.99 -13.89
C ILE A 69 -4.28 -9.82 -14.61
N SER A 70 -3.64 -10.76 -13.91
CA SER A 70 -2.61 -11.63 -14.48
C SER A 70 -3.11 -12.50 -15.63
N GLN A 71 -4.41 -12.80 -15.66
CA GLN A 71 -5.06 -13.57 -16.74
C GLN A 71 -5.56 -12.67 -17.88
N VAL A 72 -6.03 -11.47 -17.56
CA VAL A 72 -6.63 -10.54 -18.54
C VAL A 72 -5.55 -9.86 -19.40
N LEU A 73 -4.44 -9.40 -18.83
CA LEU A 73 -3.40 -8.70 -19.58
C LEU A 73 -2.80 -9.51 -20.74
N PRO A 74 -2.47 -10.79 -20.57
CA PRO A 74 -2.02 -11.62 -21.70
C PRO A 74 -3.08 -11.77 -22.80
N SER A 75 -4.39 -11.80 -22.44
CA SER A 75 -5.48 -11.84 -23.41
C SER A 75 -5.58 -10.56 -24.26
N LEU A 76 -5.08 -9.44 -23.73
CA LEU A 76 -4.94 -8.17 -24.44
C LEU A 76 -3.63 -8.06 -25.25
N GLY A 77 -2.82 -9.13 -25.27
CA GLY A 77 -1.57 -9.22 -26.02
C GLY A 77 -0.36 -8.59 -25.29
N GLU A 78 -0.49 -8.30 -24.00
CA GLU A 78 0.56 -7.61 -23.24
C GLU A 78 1.12 -8.52 -22.13
N SER A 79 2.44 -8.48 -21.97
CA SER A 79 3.19 -9.18 -20.93
C SER A 79 4.25 -8.24 -20.32
N GLY A 80 4.77 -8.59 -19.14
CA GLY A 80 5.84 -7.82 -18.52
C GLY A 80 5.33 -6.58 -17.76
N VAL A 81 4.22 -6.75 -17.04
CA VAL A 81 3.67 -5.75 -16.13
C VAL A 81 3.88 -6.23 -14.70
N HIS A 82 4.43 -5.38 -13.85
CA HIS A 82 4.49 -5.64 -12.41
C HIS A 82 3.12 -5.38 -11.80
N HIS A 83 2.64 -6.28 -10.96
CA HIS A 83 1.36 -6.12 -10.26
C HIS A 83 1.50 -6.57 -8.81
N ASN A 84 0.85 -5.84 -7.90
CA ASN A 84 0.86 -6.11 -6.46
C ASN A 84 -0.29 -5.37 -5.78
N THR A 85 -0.48 -5.59 -4.49
CA THR A 85 -1.25 -4.67 -3.65
C THR A 85 -0.32 -3.58 -3.09
N PHE A 86 -0.85 -2.42 -2.71
CA PHE A 86 -0.03 -1.40 -2.03
C PHE A 86 0.50 -1.94 -0.70
N LYS A 87 -0.32 -2.66 0.03
CA LYS A 87 0.01 -3.26 1.33
C LYS A 87 1.23 -4.17 1.23
N ASP A 88 1.18 -5.15 0.33
CA ASP A 88 2.26 -6.13 0.19
C ASP A 88 3.55 -5.47 -0.31
N LEU A 89 3.45 -4.58 -1.30
CA LEU A 89 4.59 -3.80 -1.79
C LEU A 89 5.24 -2.96 -0.68
N ALA A 90 4.41 -2.30 0.13
CA ALA A 90 4.91 -1.47 1.21
C ALA A 90 5.57 -2.29 2.31
N LEU A 91 4.97 -3.41 2.74
CA LEU A 91 5.54 -4.30 3.75
C LEU A 91 6.86 -4.92 3.30
N GLU A 92 6.98 -5.30 2.01
CA GLU A 92 8.23 -5.77 1.42
C GLU A 92 9.33 -4.69 1.49
N LEU A 93 9.02 -3.46 1.09
CA LEU A 93 9.97 -2.33 1.14
C LEU A 93 10.32 -1.91 2.57
N LEU A 94 9.37 -2.06 3.48
CA LEU A 94 9.58 -1.80 4.91
C LEU A 94 10.47 -2.86 5.55
N ASP A 95 10.54 -4.08 5.02
CA ASP A 95 11.13 -5.24 5.71
C ASP A 95 10.62 -5.31 7.16
N PHE A 96 9.28 -5.22 7.28
CA PHE A 96 8.63 -4.99 8.56
C PHE A 96 8.46 -6.30 9.33
N GLN A 97 8.96 -6.34 10.58
CA GLN A 97 8.96 -7.54 11.42
C GLN A 97 8.15 -7.38 12.72
N GLU A 98 7.66 -6.18 12.99
CA GLU A 98 6.88 -5.92 14.20
C GLU A 98 5.42 -6.41 14.03
N PRO A 99 4.74 -6.79 15.11
CA PRO A 99 3.32 -7.13 15.05
C PRO A 99 2.48 -5.95 14.55
N MET A 100 1.55 -6.22 13.63
CA MET A 100 0.65 -5.22 13.07
C MET A 100 -0.78 -5.76 13.04
N PHE A 101 -1.72 -4.97 13.54
CA PHE A 101 -3.15 -5.24 13.43
C PHE A 101 -3.63 -4.78 12.05
N MET A 102 -3.88 -5.75 11.18
CA MET A 102 -4.20 -5.52 9.76
C MET A 102 -5.06 -6.63 9.19
N GLY A 103 -5.46 -6.48 7.92
CA GLY A 103 -6.25 -7.46 7.19
C GLY A 103 -7.70 -7.47 7.62
N GLU A 104 -8.29 -8.65 7.64
CA GLU A 104 -9.72 -8.85 7.87
C GLU A 104 -10.19 -8.30 9.21
N ASP A 105 -9.49 -8.64 10.29
CA ASP A 105 -9.84 -8.20 11.64
C ASP A 105 -9.80 -6.67 11.77
N TYR A 106 -8.85 -6.03 11.09
CA TYR A 106 -8.74 -4.57 11.06
C TYR A 106 -9.91 -3.93 10.29
N VAL A 107 -10.25 -4.47 9.13
CA VAL A 107 -11.39 -3.99 8.33
C VAL A 107 -12.70 -4.19 9.09
N GLU A 108 -12.90 -5.34 9.75
CA GLU A 108 -14.08 -5.60 10.57
C GLU A 108 -14.20 -4.65 11.75
N ALA A 109 -13.08 -4.35 12.43
CA ALA A 109 -13.08 -3.38 13.52
C ALA A 109 -13.45 -1.97 13.03
N LEU A 110 -12.96 -1.55 11.86
CA LEU A 110 -13.36 -0.27 11.24
C LEU A 110 -14.85 -0.25 10.87
N LEU A 111 -15.36 -1.32 10.30
CA LEU A 111 -16.77 -1.45 9.91
C LEU A 111 -17.70 -1.65 11.14
N GLY A 112 -17.16 -2.19 12.23
CA GLY A 112 -17.82 -2.30 13.53
C GLY A 112 -17.85 -1.01 14.33
N GLU A 113 -17.32 0.11 13.77
CA GLU A 113 -17.26 1.44 14.41
C GLU A 113 -16.46 1.44 15.71
N ASP A 114 -15.33 0.73 15.76
CA ASP A 114 -14.35 0.95 16.82
C ASP A 114 -13.85 2.40 16.73
N GLU A 115 -14.39 3.27 17.60
CA GLU A 115 -14.19 4.72 17.53
C GLU A 115 -12.71 5.10 17.56
N GLU A 116 -11.89 4.40 18.36
CA GLU A 116 -10.46 4.70 18.49
C GLU A 116 -9.70 4.33 17.21
N LEU A 117 -9.99 3.17 16.62
CA LEU A 117 -9.38 2.73 15.34
C LEU A 117 -9.81 3.61 14.17
N VAL A 118 -11.09 3.97 14.10
CA VAL A 118 -11.63 4.85 13.06
C VAL A 118 -10.99 6.24 13.14
N GLU A 119 -10.85 6.80 14.34
CA GLU A 119 -10.23 8.11 14.55
C GLU A 119 -8.73 8.09 14.21
N ASP A 120 -7.99 7.05 14.61
CA ASP A 120 -6.58 6.90 14.26
C ASP A 120 -6.40 6.77 12.74
N ALA A 121 -7.22 5.97 12.09
CA ALA A 121 -7.20 5.80 10.64
C ALA A 121 -7.53 7.11 9.90
N ARG A 122 -8.51 7.88 10.37
CA ARG A 122 -8.85 9.21 9.82
C ARG A 122 -7.71 10.20 10.00
N ARG A 123 -7.14 10.28 11.20
CA ARG A 123 -6.00 11.15 11.50
C ARG A 123 -4.82 10.89 10.58
N LYS A 124 -4.46 9.62 10.35
CA LYS A 124 -3.34 9.23 9.47
C LYS A 124 -3.62 9.44 7.98
N ARG A 125 -4.89 9.60 7.60
CA ARG A 125 -5.31 9.94 6.22
C ARG A 125 -5.40 11.43 5.97
N ASP A 126 -5.51 12.24 7.02
CA ASP A 126 -5.61 13.69 6.91
C ASP A 126 -4.34 14.28 6.27
N PRO A 127 -4.48 15.22 5.33
CA PRO A 127 -3.33 15.86 4.71
C PRO A 127 -2.32 16.48 5.69
N SER A 128 -2.81 17.01 6.82
CA SER A 128 -1.95 17.60 7.86
C SER A 128 -1.04 16.57 8.56
N PHE A 129 -1.39 15.29 8.51
CA PHE A 129 -0.55 14.24 9.08
C PHE A 129 0.81 14.13 8.37
N LYS A 130 0.85 14.43 7.07
CA LYS A 130 2.11 14.52 6.32
C LYS A 130 3.02 15.61 6.90
N ASP A 131 2.48 16.77 7.24
CA ASP A 131 3.26 17.87 7.79
C ASP A 131 3.87 17.47 9.15
N LEU A 132 3.09 16.77 10.00
CA LEU A 132 3.59 16.21 11.26
C LEU A 132 4.73 15.20 11.04
N LEU A 133 4.63 14.35 10.00
CA LEU A 133 5.70 13.43 9.65
C LEU A 133 6.96 14.17 9.19
N ASP A 134 6.81 15.22 8.39
CA ASP A 134 7.93 16.04 7.92
C ASP A 134 8.64 16.76 9.07
N GLU A 135 7.89 17.34 10.02
CA GLU A 135 8.44 17.93 11.23
C GLU A 135 9.21 16.91 12.08
N GLN A 136 8.68 15.71 12.24
CA GLN A 136 9.35 14.64 12.98
C GLN A 136 10.60 14.13 12.26
N ILE A 137 10.61 14.09 10.92
CA ILE A 137 11.81 13.75 10.14
C ILE A 137 12.91 14.79 10.40
N GLU A 138 12.57 16.08 10.40
CA GLU A 138 13.54 17.12 10.72
C GLU A 138 14.07 17.00 12.17
N GLU A 139 13.23 16.66 13.12
CA GLU A 139 13.66 16.43 14.51
C GLU A 139 14.59 15.20 14.61
N VAL A 140 14.26 14.11 13.92
CA VAL A 140 15.13 12.93 13.83
C VAL A 140 16.48 13.31 13.22
N GLU A 141 16.51 14.09 12.14
CA GLU A 141 17.77 14.53 11.51
C GLU A 141 18.67 15.32 12.49
N LYS A 142 18.08 16.11 13.37
CA LYS A 142 18.79 16.93 14.37
C LYS A 142 19.25 16.14 15.58
N THR A 143 18.50 15.13 16.01
CA THR A 143 18.67 14.47 17.32
C THR A 143 19.19 13.06 17.24
N TYR A 144 19.12 12.39 16.08
CA TYR A 144 19.46 10.97 15.94
C TYR A 144 20.90 10.65 16.29
N PHE A 145 21.86 11.50 15.89
CA PHE A 145 23.26 11.37 16.24
C PHE A 145 23.70 12.40 17.26
N ALA A 146 24.50 11.99 18.23
CA ALA A 146 25.15 12.92 19.12
C ALA A 146 26.31 13.61 18.40
N PHE A 147 26.14 14.89 18.06
CA PHE A 147 27.20 15.70 17.44
C PHE A 147 28.30 15.99 18.46
N ARG A 148 29.53 15.53 18.18
CA ARG A 148 30.70 15.69 19.04
C ARG A 148 31.99 15.76 18.24
N ASP A 149 33.02 16.33 18.85
CA ASP A 149 34.35 16.26 18.29
C ASP A 149 34.87 14.83 18.29
N ILE A 150 35.52 14.43 17.21
CA ILE A 150 36.10 13.10 17.04
C ILE A 150 37.59 13.21 16.99
N PHE A 151 38.25 12.60 17.96
CA PHE A 151 39.71 12.58 18.08
C PHE A 151 40.29 11.17 17.94
N PHE A 152 41.53 11.09 17.45
CA PHE A 152 42.31 9.87 17.43
C PHE A 152 43.78 10.21 17.57
N LEU A 153 44.50 9.61 18.54
CA LEU A 153 45.88 9.83 18.85
C LEU A 153 46.27 11.33 18.97
N GLY A 154 45.42 12.11 19.62
CA GLY A 154 45.65 13.56 19.80
C GLY A 154 45.34 14.43 18.59
N LYS A 155 44.94 13.84 17.45
CA LYS A 155 44.55 14.57 16.24
C LYS A 155 43.04 14.62 16.10
N THR A 156 42.50 15.77 15.67
CA THR A 156 41.07 15.93 15.38
C THR A 156 40.76 15.31 14.03
N LEU A 157 39.91 14.27 14.01
CA LEU A 157 39.41 13.67 12.78
C LEU A 157 38.26 14.50 12.21
N MET A 158 37.37 15.03 13.08
CA MET A 158 36.24 15.88 12.69
C MET A 158 35.77 16.66 13.92
N THR A 159 35.42 17.94 13.74
CA THR A 159 34.82 18.74 14.79
C THR A 159 33.31 18.60 14.75
N LYS A 160 32.62 18.92 15.87
CA LYS A 160 31.19 18.91 16.01
C LYS A 160 30.53 19.79 14.93
N GLU A 161 31.02 21.01 14.73
CA GLU A 161 30.46 21.97 13.77
C GLU A 161 30.57 21.45 12.33
N VAL A 162 31.69 20.81 11.96
CA VAL A 162 31.88 20.23 10.62
C VAL A 162 30.95 19.02 10.44
N MET A 163 30.78 18.20 11.46
CA MET A 163 29.87 17.05 11.44
C MET A 163 28.43 17.51 11.22
N GLU A 164 27.97 18.48 12.03
CA GLU A 164 26.61 19.03 11.98
C GLU A 164 26.33 19.67 10.63
N ARG A 165 27.20 20.58 10.16
CA ARG A 165 27.07 21.20 8.85
C ARG A 165 27.04 20.18 7.72
N THR A 166 27.91 19.17 7.76
CA THR A 166 27.97 18.15 6.71
C THR A 166 26.70 17.32 6.63
N LEU A 167 26.11 16.93 7.79
CA LEU A 167 24.89 16.15 7.82
C LEU A 167 23.64 16.97 7.50
N LEU A 168 23.51 18.18 8.06
CA LEU A 168 22.28 18.96 7.97
C LEU A 168 22.22 19.91 6.78
N GLU A 169 23.39 20.37 6.28
CA GLU A 169 23.46 21.36 5.21
C GLU A 169 24.09 20.80 3.92
N ASP A 170 25.40 20.40 3.96
CA ASP A 170 26.17 20.08 2.75
C ASP A 170 25.57 18.90 1.97
N PHE A 171 25.00 17.92 2.65
CA PHE A 171 24.41 16.71 2.04
C PHE A 171 22.88 16.68 2.10
N LYS A 172 22.22 17.80 2.36
CA LYS A 172 20.75 17.89 2.53
C LYS A 172 19.94 17.31 1.35
N CYS A 173 20.51 17.33 0.15
CA CYS A 173 19.86 16.72 -1.03
C CYS A 173 19.79 15.18 -1.00
N MET A 174 20.49 14.53 -0.05
CA MET A 174 20.49 13.07 0.11
C MET A 174 19.63 12.64 1.29
N PRO A 175 19.03 11.43 1.26
CA PRO A 175 18.36 10.83 2.42
C PRO A 175 19.28 10.72 3.63
N PHE A 176 18.75 10.96 4.82
CA PHE A 176 19.54 11.16 6.05
C PHE A 176 20.54 10.03 6.34
N PHE A 177 20.11 8.77 6.31
CA PHE A 177 21.04 7.65 6.60
C PHE A 177 22.06 7.42 5.48
N LYS A 178 21.81 7.92 4.25
CA LYS A 178 22.83 7.95 3.20
C LYS A 178 23.88 9.04 3.48
N ARG A 179 23.46 10.20 4.03
CA ARG A 179 24.39 11.25 4.51
C ARG A 179 25.30 10.70 5.61
N ALA A 180 24.70 10.02 6.62
CA ALA A 180 25.44 9.43 7.71
C ALA A 180 26.49 8.40 7.23
N LYS A 181 26.13 7.50 6.31
CA LYS A 181 27.07 6.56 5.70
C LYS A 181 28.21 7.27 4.95
N ARG A 182 27.92 8.39 4.28
CA ARG A 182 28.93 9.20 3.60
C ARG A 182 29.85 9.88 4.61
N LEU A 183 29.30 10.47 5.67
CA LEU A 183 30.05 11.06 6.76
C LEU A 183 31.00 10.04 7.40
N LYS A 184 30.55 8.84 7.70
CA LYS A 184 31.37 7.72 8.20
C LYS A 184 32.56 7.45 7.29
N ARG A 185 32.38 7.45 5.96
CA ARG A 185 33.48 7.24 5.01
C ARG A 185 34.53 8.33 5.12
N VAL A 186 34.11 9.58 5.26
CA VAL A 186 35.03 10.73 5.44
C VAL A 186 35.84 10.57 6.71
N ILE A 187 35.17 10.26 7.84
CA ILE A 187 35.83 10.03 9.15
C ILE A 187 36.85 8.88 9.05
N ILE A 188 36.45 7.76 8.44
CA ILE A 188 37.31 6.58 8.27
C ILE A 188 38.53 6.90 7.39
N THR A 189 38.37 7.73 6.38
CA THR A 189 39.52 8.16 5.52
C THR A 189 40.53 8.94 6.36
N LYS A 190 40.09 9.92 7.12
CA LYS A 190 40.96 10.68 8.03
C LYS A 190 41.61 9.79 9.10
N LEU A 191 40.84 8.83 9.65
CA LEU A 191 41.40 7.84 10.59
C LEU A 191 42.55 7.01 9.97
N LYS A 192 42.40 6.63 8.68
CA LYS A 192 43.47 5.93 7.95
C LYS A 192 44.69 6.81 7.75
N GLU A 193 44.52 8.10 7.42
CA GLU A 193 45.60 9.04 7.28
C GLU A 193 46.38 9.16 8.58
N VAL A 194 45.73 9.36 9.72
CA VAL A 194 46.38 9.44 11.03
C VAL A 194 47.07 8.11 11.40
N ARG A 195 46.45 6.96 11.08
CA ARG A 195 47.08 5.65 11.24
C ARG A 195 48.39 5.52 10.44
N ASP A 196 48.36 5.93 9.18
CA ASP A 196 49.49 5.75 8.27
C ASP A 196 50.65 6.69 8.64
N GLU A 197 50.36 7.92 9.06
CA GLU A 197 51.32 8.83 9.66
C GLU A 197 51.98 8.22 10.90
N ARG A 198 51.17 7.71 11.84
CA ARG A 198 51.69 7.08 13.06
C ARG A 198 52.50 5.82 12.77
N ARG A 199 52.09 5.02 11.81
CA ARG A 199 52.87 3.86 11.36
C ARG A 199 54.20 4.29 10.78
N TYR A 200 54.22 5.33 9.97
CA TYR A 200 55.48 5.89 9.44
C TYR A 200 56.42 6.38 10.58
N GLU A 201 55.91 7.06 11.58
CA GLU A 201 56.68 7.47 12.75
C GLU A 201 57.29 6.27 13.50
N ILE A 202 56.52 5.22 13.72
CA ILE A 202 56.96 3.97 14.32
C ILE A 202 58.13 3.37 13.47
N ASP A 203 57.91 3.25 12.16
CA ASP A 203 58.91 2.68 11.26
C ASP A 203 60.20 3.49 11.29
N LYS A 204 60.13 4.81 11.22
CA LYS A 204 61.24 5.73 11.30
C LYS A 204 61.98 5.63 12.65
N LYS A 205 61.28 5.55 13.76
CA LYS A 205 61.81 5.36 15.12
C LYS A 205 62.67 4.09 15.18
N TYR A 206 62.12 2.96 14.73
CA TYR A 206 62.81 1.65 14.82
C TYR A 206 63.96 1.53 13.81
N GLU A 207 63.90 2.16 12.63
CA GLU A 207 65.04 2.22 11.72
C GLU A 207 66.18 3.09 12.27
N ALA A 208 65.89 4.19 12.97
CA ALA A 208 66.89 4.98 13.66
C ALA A 208 67.58 4.20 14.79
N MET A 209 66.77 3.49 15.63
CA MET A 209 67.30 2.63 16.69
C MET A 209 68.18 1.49 16.15
N LYS A 210 67.81 0.90 15.02
CA LYS A 210 68.61 -0.14 14.34
C LYS A 210 69.97 0.37 13.83
N ARG A 211 70.04 1.63 13.35
CA ARG A 211 71.31 2.24 12.93
C ARG A 211 72.24 2.56 14.07
N MET A 212 71.73 2.81 15.27
CA MET A 212 72.53 3.13 16.47
C MET A 212 73.08 1.88 17.20
N LYS A 213 72.43 0.71 17.01
CA LYS A 213 72.84 -0.55 17.68
C LYS A 213 73.70 -1.41 16.73
N LYS A 214 74.89 -1.85 17.18
CA LYS A 214 75.85 -2.63 16.38
C LYS A 214 75.71 -4.15 16.52
N ASP A 215 74.95 -4.68 17.54
CA ASP A 215 74.90 -6.10 17.85
C ASP A 215 73.68 -6.81 17.23
N GLY A 216 73.87 -7.98 16.63
CA GLY A 216 72.85 -8.75 15.92
C GLY A 216 71.67 -9.29 16.77
N ASN A 217 71.90 -9.54 18.07
CA ASN A 217 70.90 -10.03 19.01
C ASN A 217 69.80 -8.97 19.29
N ASP A 218 70.13 -7.71 19.25
CA ASP A 218 69.23 -6.58 19.45
C ASP A 218 68.23 -6.38 18.27
N ALA A 219 68.59 -6.84 17.08
CA ALA A 219 67.74 -6.68 15.89
C ALA A 219 66.44 -7.47 15.98
N ASN A 220 66.44 -8.66 16.55
CA ASN A 220 65.20 -9.46 16.73
C ASN A 220 64.28 -8.86 17.81
N THR A 221 64.88 -8.35 18.91
CA THR A 221 64.14 -7.64 19.96
C THR A 221 63.46 -6.38 19.41
N LEU A 222 64.20 -5.57 18.63
CA LEU A 222 63.64 -4.37 18.00
C LEU A 222 62.53 -4.69 17.00
N ARG A 223 62.67 -5.77 16.23
CA ARG A 223 61.57 -6.27 15.36
C ARG A 223 60.31 -6.67 16.14
N GLY A 224 60.53 -7.34 17.29
CA GLY A 224 59.45 -7.72 18.20
C GLY A 224 58.70 -6.50 18.74
N MET A 225 59.46 -5.53 19.29
CA MET A 225 58.90 -4.26 19.80
C MET A 225 58.15 -3.48 18.73
N ARG A 226 58.68 -3.31 17.52
CA ARG A 226 58.01 -2.68 16.41
C ARG A 226 56.70 -3.38 16.07
N ARG A 227 56.67 -4.72 15.98
CA ARG A 227 55.48 -5.50 15.70
C ARG A 227 54.43 -5.31 16.81
N SER A 228 54.86 -5.22 18.07
CA SER A 228 53.94 -4.97 19.20
C SER A 228 53.29 -3.58 19.06
N GLU A 229 54.10 -2.51 18.84
CA GLU A 229 53.60 -1.14 18.73
C GLU A 229 52.64 -0.98 17.51
N ILE A 230 52.95 -1.63 16.40
CA ILE A 230 52.05 -1.68 15.23
C ILE A 230 50.76 -2.41 15.55
N ARG A 231 50.82 -3.54 16.28
CA ARG A 231 49.64 -4.31 16.69
C ARG A 231 48.72 -3.49 17.61
N GLU A 232 49.32 -2.74 18.55
CA GLU A 232 48.56 -1.83 19.44
C GLU A 232 47.87 -0.72 18.64
N LEU A 233 48.57 -0.10 17.67
CA LEU A 233 48.03 0.89 16.76
C LEU A 233 46.82 0.32 15.99
N LEU A 234 46.93 -0.91 15.44
CA LEU A 234 45.85 -1.54 14.68
C LEU A 234 44.67 -1.87 15.57
N ARG A 235 44.87 -2.28 16.83
CA ARG A 235 43.81 -2.49 17.81
C ARG A 235 43.08 -1.18 18.12
N ALA A 236 43.81 -0.10 18.37
CA ALA A 236 43.25 1.23 18.62
C ALA A 236 42.39 1.71 17.44
N VAL A 237 42.88 1.51 16.20
CA VAL A 237 42.11 1.81 14.99
C VAL A 237 40.84 0.98 14.90
N ALA A 238 40.90 -0.31 15.19
CA ALA A 238 39.75 -1.20 15.16
C ALA A 238 38.67 -0.76 16.17
N MET A 239 39.09 -0.47 17.41
CA MET A 239 38.19 0.06 18.45
C MET A 239 37.55 1.39 18.03
N LYS A 240 38.35 2.30 17.47
CA LYS A 240 37.84 3.60 17.00
C LYS A 240 36.85 3.47 15.84
N ARG A 241 37.04 2.49 14.95
CA ARG A 241 36.09 2.20 13.86
C ARG A 241 34.75 1.68 14.37
N GLU A 242 34.75 0.91 15.45
CA GLU A 242 33.51 0.38 16.05
C GLU A 242 32.62 1.51 16.60
N GLU A 243 33.21 2.59 17.15
CA GLU A 243 32.45 3.78 17.59
C GLU A 243 31.62 4.40 16.46
N PHE A 244 31.98 4.19 15.19
CA PHE A 244 31.27 4.73 14.04
C PHE A 244 30.25 3.77 13.44
N ARG A 245 29.95 2.66 14.12
CA ARG A 245 28.94 1.70 13.68
C ARG A 245 27.56 2.34 13.62
N GLU A 246 27.25 3.20 14.59
CA GLU A 246 26.00 3.95 14.66
C GLU A 246 25.65 4.69 13.35
N PHE A 247 26.64 5.22 12.60
CA PHE A 247 26.41 5.88 11.32
C PHE A 247 26.07 4.94 10.16
N SER A 248 26.07 3.63 10.38
CA SER A 248 25.72 2.63 9.36
C SER A 248 24.36 2.01 9.60
N GLU A 249 23.86 2.06 10.83
CA GLU A 249 22.65 1.40 11.30
C GLU A 249 21.65 2.47 11.69
N GLY A 250 20.63 2.66 10.85
CA GLY A 250 19.51 3.52 11.17
C GLY A 250 18.34 2.69 11.68
N ASP A 251 17.56 3.24 12.58
CA ASP A 251 16.30 2.68 13.05
C ASP A 251 15.20 3.74 12.93
N TYR A 252 14.45 3.69 11.82
CA TYR A 252 13.37 4.63 11.57
C TYR A 252 12.20 4.45 12.53
N LEU A 253 12.00 3.24 13.07
CA LEU A 253 10.89 2.96 13.99
C LEU A 253 11.00 3.77 15.27
N LYS A 254 12.21 4.05 15.75
CA LYS A 254 12.41 4.92 16.94
C LYS A 254 11.80 6.31 16.75
N GLY A 255 11.97 6.88 15.56
CA GLY A 255 11.40 8.20 15.23
C GLY A 255 9.88 8.16 15.03
N TYR A 256 9.34 7.02 14.55
CA TYR A 256 7.92 6.90 14.25
C TYR A 256 7.04 6.59 15.47
N LYS A 257 7.58 6.02 16.54
CA LYS A 257 6.79 5.56 17.72
C LYS A 257 5.88 6.63 18.32
N GLY A 258 6.22 7.90 18.21
CA GLY A 258 5.40 9.01 18.70
C GLY A 258 4.06 9.19 17.97
N PHE A 259 3.88 8.57 16.81
CA PHE A 259 2.65 8.65 16.01
C PHE A 259 1.67 7.51 16.25
N MET A 260 2.08 6.48 16.97
CA MET A 260 1.22 5.35 17.29
C MET A 260 0.14 5.75 18.29
N ALA A 261 -1.13 5.51 17.94
CA ALA A 261 -2.24 5.67 18.89
C ALA A 261 -2.30 4.50 19.89
N PHE A 262 -1.84 3.32 19.47
CA PHE A 262 -1.86 2.08 20.24
C PHE A 262 -0.44 1.61 20.59
N LYS A 263 -0.34 0.58 21.44
CA LYS A 263 0.94 -0.10 21.71
C LYS A 263 1.40 -1.04 20.58
N PHE A 264 0.63 -1.12 19.51
CA PHE A 264 0.86 -1.92 18.32
C PHE A 264 0.64 -1.07 17.06
N TYR A 265 1.20 -1.50 15.95
CA TYR A 265 0.98 -0.88 14.65
C TYR A 265 -0.35 -1.33 14.05
N THR A 266 -0.98 -0.45 13.27
CA THR A 266 -2.20 -0.74 12.53
C THR A 266 -1.96 -0.66 11.02
N GLU A 267 -2.87 -1.19 10.21
CA GLU A 267 -2.78 -1.09 8.74
C GLU A 267 -2.72 0.38 8.27
N ALA A 268 -3.33 1.31 9.02
CA ALA A 268 -3.24 2.75 8.76
C ALA A 268 -1.81 3.31 8.89
N ASP A 269 -0.89 2.61 9.57
CA ASP A 269 0.50 3.03 9.70
C ASP A 269 1.34 2.69 8.45
N ILE A 270 0.89 1.80 7.58
CA ILE A 270 1.71 1.28 6.48
C ILE A 270 2.22 2.40 5.55
N ALA A 271 1.34 3.25 5.06
CA ALA A 271 1.75 4.35 4.16
C ALA A 271 2.58 5.42 4.88
N PRO A 272 2.21 5.89 6.09
CA PRO A 272 3.05 6.75 6.90
C PRO A 272 4.43 6.18 7.20
N LEU A 273 4.53 4.90 7.58
CA LEU A 273 5.81 4.22 7.83
C LEU A 273 6.68 4.16 6.57
N LEU A 274 6.06 3.82 5.43
CA LEU A 274 6.77 3.77 4.15
C LEU A 274 7.29 5.15 3.75
N TYR A 275 6.47 6.20 3.92
CA TYR A 275 6.87 7.59 3.69
C TYR A 275 8.04 7.98 4.60
N PHE A 276 7.92 7.73 5.90
CA PHE A 276 8.93 8.05 6.90
C PHE A 276 10.25 7.33 6.61
N LYS A 277 10.21 6.02 6.35
CA LYS A 277 11.38 5.23 5.97
C LYS A 277 11.98 5.72 4.66
N HIS A 278 11.12 6.02 3.66
CA HIS A 278 11.60 6.52 2.37
C HIS A 278 12.38 7.84 2.52
N LYS A 279 11.86 8.81 3.27
CA LYS A 279 12.55 10.11 3.49
C LYS A 279 13.90 9.92 4.18
N LEU A 280 14.00 9.02 5.13
CA LEU A 280 15.25 8.75 5.87
C LEU A 280 16.26 7.90 5.08
N TYR A 281 15.81 6.91 4.29
CA TYR A 281 16.69 5.95 3.61
C TYR A 281 16.77 6.14 2.09
N GLY A 282 15.82 6.82 1.47
CA GLY A 282 15.71 6.97 0.01
C GLY A 282 15.43 5.64 -0.67
N LEU A 283 14.33 5.00 -0.27
CA LEU A 283 13.86 3.76 -0.86
C LEU A 283 13.54 3.95 -2.34
N LYS A 284 13.74 2.90 -3.10
CA LYS A 284 13.31 2.81 -4.51
C LYS A 284 12.84 1.39 -4.78
N LEU A 285 11.97 1.24 -5.76
CA LEU A 285 11.57 -0.07 -6.24
C LEU A 285 12.79 -0.83 -6.80
N PRO A 286 12.83 -2.17 -6.69
CA PRO A 286 13.93 -2.99 -7.22
C PRO A 286 13.96 -3.04 -8.75
N TYR A 287 12.95 -2.49 -9.41
CA TYR A 287 12.78 -2.41 -10.86
C TYR A 287 12.40 -0.99 -11.28
N GLN A 288 12.64 -0.66 -12.54
CA GLN A 288 12.28 0.65 -13.08
C GLN A 288 10.78 0.72 -13.38
N VAL A 289 10.13 1.81 -12.96
CA VAL A 289 8.73 2.10 -13.26
C VAL A 289 8.63 3.43 -13.99
N ASN A 290 7.92 3.42 -15.12
CA ASN A 290 7.68 4.61 -15.94
C ASN A 290 6.17 4.98 -15.99
N HIS A 291 5.30 4.10 -15.51
CA HIS A 291 3.87 4.34 -15.39
C HIS A 291 3.28 3.53 -14.25
N VAL A 292 2.44 4.15 -13.44
CA VAL A 292 1.74 3.50 -12.33
C VAL A 292 0.24 3.52 -12.59
N VAL A 293 -0.42 2.40 -12.36
CA VAL A 293 -1.88 2.25 -12.44
C VAL A 293 -2.40 1.90 -11.06
N LEU A 294 -3.36 2.68 -10.55
CA LEU A 294 -3.99 2.45 -9.25
C LEU A 294 -5.46 2.17 -9.46
N ASP A 295 -5.94 1.02 -9.01
CA ASP A 295 -7.37 0.71 -8.95
C ASP A 295 -7.88 0.80 -7.51
N GLU A 296 -9.18 1.01 -7.32
CA GLU A 296 -9.86 1.27 -6.05
C GLU A 296 -9.17 2.38 -5.23
N ALA A 297 -8.67 3.40 -5.95
CA ALA A 297 -7.77 4.41 -5.42
C ALA A 297 -8.44 5.42 -4.45
N GLN A 298 -9.75 5.34 -4.23
CA GLN A 298 -10.46 6.13 -3.23
C GLN A 298 -9.99 5.86 -1.81
N GLU A 299 -9.41 4.69 -1.56
CA GLU A 299 -8.84 4.34 -0.25
C GLU A 299 -7.46 4.95 0.02
N TYR A 300 -6.83 5.56 -0.98
CA TYR A 300 -5.49 6.12 -0.82
C TYR A 300 -5.55 7.55 -0.27
N SER A 301 -4.69 7.84 0.72
CA SER A 301 -4.44 9.20 1.22
C SER A 301 -3.36 9.90 0.40
N LEU A 302 -3.15 11.21 0.61
CA LEU A 302 -2.07 11.97 -0.06
C LEU A 302 -0.69 11.35 0.19
N ILE A 303 -0.46 10.79 1.37
CA ILE A 303 0.83 10.14 1.72
C ILE A 303 1.11 8.95 0.80
N HIS A 304 0.07 8.17 0.44
CA HIS A 304 0.22 7.06 -0.51
C HIS A 304 0.72 7.55 -1.87
N TYR A 305 0.12 8.62 -2.41
CA TYR A 305 0.52 9.18 -3.70
C TYR A 305 1.92 9.79 -3.67
N GLU A 306 2.25 10.52 -2.59
CA GLU A 306 3.59 11.09 -2.40
C GLU A 306 4.66 10.01 -2.40
N VAL A 307 4.49 8.99 -1.55
CA VAL A 307 5.50 7.94 -1.44
C VAL A 307 5.60 7.11 -2.72
N LEU A 308 4.48 6.78 -3.37
CA LEU A 308 4.49 6.05 -4.64
C LEU A 308 5.19 6.83 -5.74
N LYS A 309 4.93 8.14 -5.86
CA LYS A 309 5.64 9.03 -6.80
C LYS A 309 7.16 8.98 -6.60
N ASP A 310 7.59 9.09 -5.35
CA ASP A 310 9.01 9.17 -4.99
C ASP A 310 9.72 7.82 -5.16
N ILE A 311 9.13 6.70 -4.73
CA ILE A 311 9.75 5.36 -4.84
C ILE A 311 9.74 4.83 -6.28
N ALA A 312 8.69 5.11 -7.06
CA ALA A 312 8.59 4.75 -8.46
C ALA A 312 9.44 5.68 -9.34
N GLY A 313 9.70 6.92 -8.89
CA GLY A 313 10.48 7.91 -9.63
C GLY A 313 9.79 8.37 -10.91
N THR A 314 8.45 8.38 -10.94
CA THR A 314 7.63 8.83 -12.07
C THR A 314 6.45 9.67 -11.62
N THR A 315 6.01 10.58 -12.49
CA THR A 315 4.77 11.36 -12.32
C THR A 315 3.66 10.90 -13.26
N SER A 316 3.86 9.79 -13.97
CA SER A 316 2.91 9.24 -14.94
C SER A 316 2.02 8.21 -14.25
N PHE A 317 0.75 8.58 -13.99
CA PHE A 317 -0.20 7.77 -13.26
C PHE A 317 -1.53 7.64 -13.99
N THR A 318 -2.15 6.47 -13.90
CA THR A 318 -3.57 6.26 -14.16
C THR A 318 -4.23 5.83 -12.85
N VAL A 319 -5.16 6.65 -12.36
CA VAL A 319 -5.81 6.48 -11.05
C VAL A 319 -7.29 6.27 -11.31
N VAL A 320 -7.83 5.13 -10.92
CA VAL A 320 -9.26 4.85 -11.05
C VAL A 320 -9.86 4.47 -9.70
N GLY A 321 -11.08 4.93 -9.43
CA GLY A 321 -11.75 4.66 -8.17
C GLY A 321 -13.18 5.19 -8.13
N ASP A 322 -13.85 4.92 -7.02
CA ASP A 322 -15.22 5.35 -6.74
C ASP A 322 -15.26 6.07 -5.38
N THR A 323 -15.30 7.40 -5.42
CA THR A 323 -15.31 8.20 -4.18
C THR A 323 -16.53 7.94 -3.28
N ASN A 324 -17.59 7.31 -3.81
CA ASN A 324 -18.78 6.93 -3.05
C ASN A 324 -18.65 5.56 -2.36
N GLN A 325 -17.58 4.78 -2.63
CA GLN A 325 -17.31 3.48 -2.00
C GLN A 325 -16.17 3.53 -0.99
N MET A 326 -15.84 4.67 -0.45
CA MET A 326 -14.79 4.82 0.55
C MET A 326 -15.25 4.32 1.91
N ILE A 327 -14.52 3.37 2.51
CA ILE A 327 -14.86 2.75 3.80
C ILE A 327 -14.76 3.77 4.94
N LEU A 328 -13.72 4.56 4.97
CA LEU A 328 -13.56 5.64 5.94
C LEU A 328 -14.19 6.91 5.39
N HIS A 329 -15.27 7.37 5.98
CA HIS A 329 -15.92 8.62 5.62
C HIS A 329 -14.94 9.79 5.70
N GLY A 330 -14.94 10.63 4.67
CA GLY A 330 -14.06 11.80 4.54
C GLY A 330 -13.85 12.17 3.07
N ASP A 331 -12.99 13.14 2.81
CA ASP A 331 -12.64 13.50 1.44
C ASP A 331 -11.57 12.55 0.89
N SER A 332 -11.88 11.92 -0.23
CA SER A 332 -10.90 11.11 -0.95
C SER A 332 -9.82 12.00 -1.57
N ALA A 333 -8.56 11.63 -1.37
CA ALA A 333 -7.42 12.31 -1.97
C ALA A 333 -7.49 12.34 -3.51
N MET A 334 -8.22 11.40 -4.14
CA MET A 334 -8.47 11.41 -5.59
C MET A 334 -9.13 12.70 -6.09
N LYS A 335 -9.90 13.40 -5.25
CA LYS A 335 -10.61 14.63 -5.65
C LYS A 335 -9.64 15.77 -5.97
N ASP A 336 -8.50 15.83 -5.30
CA ASP A 336 -7.48 16.87 -5.54
C ASP A 336 -6.04 16.36 -5.38
N LEU A 337 -5.52 15.76 -6.44
CA LEU A 337 -4.13 15.32 -6.52
C LEU A 337 -3.15 16.42 -6.94
N ARG A 338 -3.60 17.67 -7.14
CA ARG A 338 -2.72 18.79 -7.52
C ARG A 338 -1.76 19.17 -6.40
N GLN A 339 -2.06 18.77 -5.18
CA GLN A 339 -1.13 18.90 -4.04
C GLN A 339 0.14 18.05 -4.20
N VAL A 340 0.05 16.95 -4.95
CA VAL A 340 1.16 15.99 -5.16
C VAL A 340 1.75 16.08 -6.57
N PHE A 341 0.91 16.37 -7.57
CA PHE A 341 1.27 16.35 -8.98
C PHE A 341 0.90 17.67 -9.68
N SER A 342 1.74 18.13 -10.57
CA SER A 342 1.53 19.38 -11.33
C SER A 342 0.56 19.25 -12.51
N ASP A 343 0.47 18.08 -13.16
CA ASP A 343 -0.39 17.83 -14.31
C ASP A 343 -1.42 16.73 -13.95
N VAL A 344 -2.64 17.15 -13.61
CA VAL A 344 -3.73 16.25 -13.21
C VAL A 344 -4.95 16.52 -14.07
N ARG A 345 -5.49 15.47 -14.67
CA ARG A 345 -6.69 15.48 -15.50
C ARG A 345 -7.75 14.58 -14.90
N HIS A 346 -8.94 15.12 -14.69
CA HIS A 346 -10.07 14.42 -14.08
C HIS A 346 -11.13 14.08 -15.11
N TYR A 347 -11.65 12.87 -15.02
CA TYR A 347 -12.80 12.38 -15.78
C TYR A 347 -13.80 11.73 -14.82
N ASP A 348 -15.04 12.15 -14.89
CA ASP A 348 -16.15 11.58 -14.12
C ASP A 348 -17.01 10.70 -15.00
N LEU A 349 -17.10 9.43 -14.67
CA LEU A 349 -18.01 8.47 -15.30
C LEU A 349 -19.33 8.45 -14.53
N LYS A 350 -20.25 9.33 -14.92
CA LYS A 350 -21.55 9.48 -14.24
C LYS A 350 -22.54 8.36 -14.52
N LYS A 351 -22.20 7.44 -15.41
CA LYS A 351 -23.13 6.44 -15.93
C LYS A 351 -22.65 5.04 -15.60
N SER A 352 -23.52 4.24 -14.98
CA SER A 352 -23.30 2.79 -14.79
C SER A 352 -23.93 2.03 -15.96
N TYR A 353 -23.20 1.04 -16.47
CA TYR A 353 -23.61 0.27 -17.66
C TYR A 353 -23.71 -1.23 -17.39
N ARG A 354 -23.25 -1.68 -16.24
CA ARG A 354 -23.13 -3.09 -15.92
C ARG A 354 -24.36 -3.65 -15.24
N SER A 355 -24.77 -3.01 -14.16
CA SER A 355 -25.97 -3.39 -13.41
C SER A 355 -27.25 -2.88 -14.09
N THR A 356 -28.36 -3.53 -13.83
CA THR A 356 -29.68 -3.10 -14.33
C THR A 356 -30.15 -1.83 -13.62
N PHE A 357 -31.12 -1.14 -14.23
CA PHE A 357 -31.74 0.05 -13.63
C PHE A 357 -32.27 -0.24 -12.22
N GLU A 358 -32.95 -1.36 -12.07
CA GLU A 358 -33.61 -1.76 -10.83
C GLU A 358 -32.59 -1.99 -9.70
N ILE A 359 -31.46 -2.63 -10.01
CA ILE A 359 -30.37 -2.84 -9.04
C ILE A 359 -29.75 -1.51 -8.64
N MET A 360 -29.44 -0.63 -9.60
CA MET A 360 -28.82 0.66 -9.30
C MET A 360 -29.76 1.60 -8.56
N ASP A 361 -31.06 1.60 -8.87
CA ASP A 361 -32.05 2.40 -8.16
C ASP A 361 -32.18 1.92 -6.71
N PHE A 362 -32.20 0.60 -6.51
CA PHE A 362 -32.19 0.00 -5.15
C PHE A 362 -30.90 0.36 -4.40
N ALA A 363 -29.73 0.22 -5.01
CA ALA A 363 -28.46 0.58 -4.40
C ALA A 363 -28.39 2.07 -4.03
N ASN A 364 -28.88 2.95 -4.90
CA ASN A 364 -28.95 4.39 -4.67
C ASN A 364 -29.87 4.77 -3.48
N SER A 365 -30.81 3.90 -3.08
CA SER A 365 -31.63 4.15 -1.90
C SER A 365 -30.82 4.18 -0.60
N PHE A 366 -29.64 3.57 -0.59
CA PHE A 366 -28.71 3.57 0.55
C PHE A 366 -27.78 4.81 0.55
N LEU A 367 -27.61 5.49 -0.59
CA LEU A 367 -26.84 6.74 -0.69
C LEU A 367 -27.77 7.93 -0.46
N GLY A 368 -27.24 9.00 0.16
CA GLY A 368 -27.98 10.25 0.34
C GLY A 368 -28.21 11.02 -0.98
N GLU A 369 -27.61 12.22 -1.12
CA GLU A 369 -27.84 13.10 -2.26
C GLU A 369 -27.04 12.73 -3.53
N GLU A 370 -25.92 12.05 -3.44
CA GLU A 370 -25.06 11.68 -4.57
C GLU A 370 -25.55 10.39 -5.26
N LYS A 371 -26.55 10.52 -6.11
CA LYS A 371 -27.11 9.39 -6.87
C LYS A 371 -26.36 9.16 -8.18
N ILE A 372 -25.99 7.90 -8.45
CA ILE A 372 -25.45 7.47 -9.73
C ILE A 372 -26.63 7.26 -10.70
N VAL A 373 -26.55 7.87 -11.88
CA VAL A 373 -27.62 7.73 -12.89
C VAL A 373 -27.50 6.37 -13.58
N PRO A 374 -28.43 5.45 -13.34
CA PRO A 374 -28.44 4.18 -14.06
C PRO A 374 -28.81 4.43 -15.52
N LEU A 375 -28.07 3.83 -16.45
CA LEU A 375 -28.38 3.94 -17.86
C LEU A 375 -28.82 2.61 -18.47
N VAL A 376 -30.06 2.60 -18.94
CA VAL A 376 -30.53 1.91 -20.16
C VAL A 376 -30.73 0.41 -20.10
N ARG A 377 -30.22 -0.36 -19.14
CA ARG A 377 -30.47 -1.80 -19.07
C ARG A 377 -31.57 -2.07 -18.06
N GLN A 378 -32.77 -2.35 -18.54
CA GLN A 378 -33.84 -2.88 -17.71
C GLN A 378 -33.56 -4.34 -17.34
N GLY A 379 -33.88 -4.72 -16.14
CA GLY A 379 -33.69 -6.07 -15.62
C GLY A 379 -34.92 -6.56 -14.87
N ALA A 380 -34.76 -7.61 -14.08
CA ALA A 380 -35.79 -8.05 -13.20
C ALA A 380 -35.86 -7.13 -11.97
N PRO A 381 -37.07 -6.99 -11.37
CA PRO A 381 -37.25 -6.32 -10.11
C PRO A 381 -36.34 -6.90 -9.04
N VAL A 382 -35.83 -6.04 -8.14
CA VAL A 382 -35.11 -6.48 -6.95
C VAL A 382 -36.13 -7.20 -6.01
N VAL A 383 -35.75 -8.36 -5.55
CA VAL A 383 -36.53 -9.08 -4.52
C VAL A 383 -36.06 -8.59 -3.16
N ASP A 384 -36.95 -7.96 -2.40
CA ASP A 384 -36.66 -7.47 -1.06
C ASP A 384 -37.66 -8.10 -0.07
N LYS A 385 -37.18 -8.95 0.83
CA LYS A 385 -37.98 -9.65 1.84
C LYS A 385 -37.42 -9.35 3.22
N GLU A 386 -38.27 -8.80 4.05
CA GLU A 386 -37.96 -8.41 5.41
C GLU A 386 -38.68 -9.27 6.44
N ASP A 387 -38.19 -9.21 7.67
CA ASP A 387 -38.83 -9.83 8.83
C ASP A 387 -38.97 -11.38 8.79
N LEU A 388 -38.13 -12.05 8.03
CA LEU A 388 -38.11 -13.50 7.95
C LEU A 388 -37.65 -14.14 9.28
N SER A 389 -38.11 -15.35 9.55
CA SER A 389 -37.41 -16.22 10.49
C SER A 389 -36.10 -16.73 9.87
N LEU A 390 -35.19 -17.22 10.69
CA LEU A 390 -33.92 -17.76 10.16
C LEU A 390 -34.16 -18.92 9.19
N GLU A 391 -35.11 -19.81 9.49
CA GLU A 391 -35.44 -20.95 8.62
C GLU A 391 -36.07 -20.51 7.29
N GLU A 392 -36.99 -19.55 7.30
CA GLU A 392 -37.56 -18.96 6.10
C GLU A 392 -36.44 -18.27 5.26
N CYS A 393 -35.48 -17.56 5.91
CA CYS A 393 -34.36 -16.95 5.21
C CYS A 393 -33.49 -18.01 4.51
N LEU A 394 -33.18 -19.12 5.16
CA LEU A 394 -32.40 -20.22 4.57
C LEU A 394 -33.16 -20.86 3.37
N GLU A 395 -34.48 -21.05 3.48
CA GLU A 395 -35.30 -21.53 2.37
C GLU A 395 -35.28 -20.55 1.19
N GLU A 396 -35.43 -19.27 1.46
CA GLU A 396 -35.40 -18.22 0.43
C GLU A 396 -34.04 -18.12 -0.26
N ILE A 397 -32.93 -18.30 0.46
CA ILE A 397 -31.58 -18.37 -0.13
C ILE A 397 -31.51 -19.55 -1.12
N VAL A 398 -31.97 -20.74 -0.72
CA VAL A 398 -31.96 -21.94 -1.58
C VAL A 398 -32.84 -21.73 -2.82
N GLN A 399 -34.01 -21.12 -2.66
CA GLN A 399 -34.92 -20.80 -3.77
C GLN A 399 -34.31 -19.78 -4.71
N ALA A 400 -33.68 -18.71 -4.19
CA ALA A 400 -33.02 -17.69 -5.00
C ALA A 400 -31.85 -18.26 -5.79
N VAL A 401 -31.02 -19.11 -5.14
CA VAL A 401 -29.91 -19.80 -5.83
C VAL A 401 -30.41 -20.68 -6.96
N THR A 402 -31.47 -21.42 -6.72
CA THR A 402 -32.11 -22.30 -7.73
C THR A 402 -32.63 -21.47 -8.91
N ALA A 403 -33.41 -20.42 -8.61
CA ALA A 403 -33.94 -19.53 -9.65
C ALA A 403 -32.85 -18.80 -10.46
N TYR A 404 -31.73 -18.48 -9.84
CA TYR A 404 -30.59 -17.85 -10.52
C TYR A 404 -29.88 -18.85 -11.46
N LYS A 405 -29.70 -20.10 -11.02
CA LYS A 405 -29.13 -21.16 -11.87
C LYS A 405 -30.06 -21.51 -13.03
N GLU A 406 -31.39 -21.57 -12.82
CA GLU A 406 -32.34 -21.74 -13.90
C GLU A 406 -32.39 -20.59 -14.91
N ALA A 407 -31.93 -19.40 -14.49
CA ALA A 407 -31.78 -18.22 -15.36
C ALA A 407 -30.40 -18.15 -16.03
N ASP A 408 -29.61 -19.24 -16.04
CA ASP A 408 -28.28 -19.34 -16.63
C ASP A 408 -27.30 -18.26 -16.12
N LEU A 409 -27.35 -17.94 -14.80
CA LEU A 409 -26.36 -17.08 -14.16
C LEU A 409 -25.13 -17.90 -13.77
N ASP A 410 -23.97 -17.52 -14.30
CA ASP A 410 -22.72 -18.26 -14.13
C ASP A 410 -22.12 -18.07 -12.73
N THR A 411 -22.30 -16.88 -12.13
CA THR A 411 -21.69 -16.53 -10.85
C THR A 411 -22.71 -15.97 -9.87
N ILE A 412 -22.76 -16.54 -8.66
CA ILE A 412 -23.69 -16.13 -7.60
C ILE A 412 -22.92 -15.83 -6.31
N GLY A 413 -23.11 -14.62 -5.77
CA GLY A 413 -22.55 -14.21 -4.49
C GLY A 413 -23.63 -14.12 -3.40
N ILE A 414 -23.46 -14.86 -2.31
CA ILE A 414 -24.23 -14.64 -1.07
C ILE A 414 -23.35 -13.74 -0.19
N LEU A 415 -23.81 -12.53 0.07
CA LEU A 415 -23.03 -11.50 0.76
C LEU A 415 -23.63 -11.16 2.12
N THR A 416 -22.77 -11.08 3.12
CA THR A 416 -23.11 -10.68 4.49
C THR A 416 -22.27 -9.45 4.90
N LYS A 417 -22.60 -8.82 6.02
CA LYS A 417 -21.84 -7.65 6.49
C LYS A 417 -20.43 -7.98 6.98
N ASP A 418 -20.27 -9.13 7.70
CA ASP A 418 -19.04 -9.51 8.41
C ASP A 418 -18.78 -11.02 8.34
N MET A 419 -17.59 -11.44 8.79
CA MET A 419 -17.15 -12.84 8.77
C MET A 419 -17.91 -13.69 9.80
N ALA A 420 -18.30 -13.13 10.92
CA ALA A 420 -19.05 -13.85 11.95
C ALA A 420 -20.39 -14.35 11.38
N THR A 421 -21.16 -13.44 10.77
CA THR A 421 -22.42 -13.76 10.09
C THR A 421 -22.20 -14.72 8.91
N THR A 422 -21.10 -14.53 8.15
CA THR A 422 -20.72 -15.42 7.03
C THR A 422 -20.51 -16.86 7.51
N LYS A 423 -19.73 -17.06 8.56
CA LYS A 423 -19.40 -18.39 9.09
C LYS A 423 -20.64 -19.07 9.69
N GLU A 424 -21.46 -18.31 10.42
CA GLU A 424 -22.74 -18.82 10.96
C GLU A 424 -23.64 -19.33 9.82
N LEU A 425 -23.85 -18.50 8.82
CA LEU A 425 -24.69 -18.83 7.67
C LEU A 425 -24.13 -20.02 6.88
N TYR A 426 -22.82 -20.11 6.74
CA TYR A 426 -22.17 -21.24 6.08
C TYR A 426 -22.45 -22.58 6.78
N GLN A 427 -22.39 -22.62 8.12
CA GLN A 427 -22.67 -23.85 8.87
C GLN A 427 -24.10 -24.35 8.62
N LEU A 428 -25.07 -23.44 8.41
CA LEU A 428 -26.45 -23.74 8.15
C LEU A 428 -26.74 -24.14 6.69
N LEU A 429 -26.00 -23.53 5.74
CA LEU A 429 -26.20 -23.73 4.29
C LEU A 429 -25.40 -24.90 3.69
N LYS A 430 -24.23 -25.25 4.24
CA LYS A 430 -23.32 -26.26 3.64
C LYS A 430 -23.95 -27.64 3.36
N ASN A 431 -24.98 -28.00 4.10
CA ASN A 431 -25.72 -29.27 3.92
C ASN A 431 -26.96 -29.12 3.02
N ARG A 432 -27.35 -27.89 2.64
CA ARG A 432 -28.53 -27.59 1.81
C ARG A 432 -28.12 -27.28 0.35
N ILE A 433 -27.02 -26.58 0.19
CA ILE A 433 -26.48 -26.17 -1.13
C ILE A 433 -24.95 -26.29 -1.15
N ASN A 434 -24.41 -26.56 -2.33
CA ASN A 434 -22.95 -26.59 -2.52
C ASN A 434 -22.43 -25.16 -2.67
N VAL A 435 -22.13 -24.49 -1.55
CA VAL A 435 -21.63 -23.12 -1.51
C VAL A 435 -20.18 -23.13 -1.05
N LYS A 436 -19.35 -22.31 -1.69
CA LYS A 436 -17.96 -22.12 -1.31
C LYS A 436 -17.83 -20.94 -0.35
N LEU A 437 -17.32 -21.21 0.85
CA LEU A 437 -16.94 -20.16 1.79
C LEU A 437 -15.66 -19.47 1.32
N ILE A 438 -15.68 -18.14 1.29
CA ILE A 438 -14.50 -17.29 1.10
C ILE A 438 -14.21 -16.62 2.44
N ASP A 439 -13.15 -17.08 3.09
CA ASP A 439 -12.75 -16.68 4.44
C ASP A 439 -11.34 -16.08 4.49
N SER A 440 -10.71 -15.84 3.35
CA SER A 440 -9.43 -15.18 3.23
C SER A 440 -9.26 -14.49 1.87
N GLU A 441 -8.41 -13.45 1.82
CA GLU A 441 -8.07 -12.75 0.57
C GLU A 441 -7.34 -13.64 -0.45
N ASP A 442 -6.73 -14.73 -0.01
CA ASP A 442 -6.00 -15.67 -0.87
C ASP A 442 -6.88 -16.82 -1.42
N ALA A 443 -8.18 -16.80 -1.11
CA ALA A 443 -9.09 -17.82 -1.58
C ALA A 443 -9.29 -17.76 -3.11
N LEU A 444 -8.94 -18.84 -3.80
CA LEU A 444 -9.14 -18.93 -5.25
C LEU A 444 -10.64 -18.98 -5.59
N LEU A 445 -11.10 -18.08 -6.43
CA LEU A 445 -12.45 -18.10 -7.00
C LEU A 445 -12.55 -19.20 -8.06
N LYS A 446 -12.86 -20.42 -7.61
CA LYS A 446 -13.17 -21.59 -8.48
C LYS A 446 -14.54 -22.10 -8.12
N GLY A 447 -15.50 -21.92 -8.99
CA GLY A 447 -16.88 -22.32 -8.77
C GLY A 447 -17.86 -21.26 -9.24
N ASP A 448 -19.13 -21.47 -8.93
CA ASP A 448 -20.26 -20.68 -9.40
C ASP A 448 -21.07 -20.06 -8.24
N LEU A 449 -20.92 -20.54 -7.01
CA LEU A 449 -21.66 -20.07 -5.84
C LEU A 449 -20.72 -19.82 -4.65
N TYR A 450 -20.70 -18.58 -4.19
CA TYR A 450 -19.81 -18.12 -3.11
C TYR A 450 -20.62 -17.53 -1.95
N LEU A 451 -20.10 -17.70 -0.75
CA LEU A 451 -20.57 -17.04 0.47
C LEU A 451 -19.39 -16.28 1.08
N MET A 452 -19.52 -14.97 1.25
CA MET A 452 -18.44 -14.12 1.73
C MET A 452 -18.95 -12.84 2.42
N PRO A 453 -18.15 -12.21 3.28
CA PRO A 453 -18.44 -10.88 3.78
C PRO A 453 -18.27 -9.80 2.69
N SER A 454 -18.95 -8.66 2.90
CA SER A 454 -19.02 -7.55 1.95
C SER A 454 -17.65 -6.99 1.51
N TYR A 455 -16.69 -6.94 2.41
CA TYR A 455 -15.38 -6.38 2.13
C TYR A 455 -14.53 -7.27 1.19
N PHE A 456 -14.72 -8.60 1.17
CA PHE A 456 -14.12 -9.47 0.16
C PHE A 456 -14.78 -9.34 -1.22
N ALA A 457 -16.04 -8.96 -1.24
CA ALA A 457 -16.75 -8.72 -2.49
C ALA A 457 -16.32 -7.41 -3.17
N LYS A 458 -15.55 -6.55 -2.50
CA LYS A 458 -15.06 -5.31 -3.08
C LYS A 458 -14.15 -5.60 -4.28
N GLY A 459 -14.45 -4.98 -5.43
CA GLY A 459 -13.76 -5.26 -6.71
C GLY A 459 -14.28 -6.47 -7.47
N LEU A 460 -15.04 -7.39 -6.84
CA LEU A 460 -15.68 -8.52 -7.50
C LEU A 460 -17.07 -8.17 -8.04
N GLU A 461 -17.57 -8.98 -8.95
CA GLU A 461 -18.90 -8.86 -9.56
C GLU A 461 -19.49 -10.24 -9.77
N PHE A 462 -20.80 -10.33 -9.57
CA PHE A 462 -21.56 -11.58 -9.70
C PHE A 462 -22.79 -11.36 -10.59
N ASP A 463 -23.14 -12.34 -11.39
CA ASP A 463 -24.37 -12.29 -12.19
C ASP A 463 -25.61 -12.15 -11.32
N GLY A 464 -25.62 -12.84 -10.17
CA GLY A 464 -26.64 -12.72 -9.14
C GLY A 464 -26.07 -12.51 -7.75
N VAL A 465 -26.69 -11.63 -6.97
CA VAL A 465 -26.32 -11.40 -5.57
C VAL A 465 -27.52 -11.64 -4.66
N ILE A 466 -27.25 -12.31 -3.54
CA ILE A 466 -28.17 -12.49 -2.43
C ILE A 466 -27.55 -11.78 -1.22
N MET A 467 -28.12 -10.64 -0.84
CA MET A 467 -27.73 -9.90 0.37
C MET A 467 -28.46 -10.50 1.56
N VAL A 468 -27.74 -10.88 2.61
CA VAL A 468 -28.32 -11.45 3.82
C VAL A 468 -27.95 -10.60 5.02
N GLU A 469 -28.95 -10.07 5.71
CA GLU A 469 -28.80 -9.16 6.84
C GLU A 469 -29.63 -9.65 8.03
N LYS A 470 -29.08 -9.47 9.23
CA LYS A 470 -29.80 -9.72 10.49
C LYS A 470 -30.51 -8.45 10.93
N LYS A 471 -31.78 -8.52 11.25
CA LYS A 471 -32.57 -7.35 11.66
C LYS A 471 -32.04 -6.73 12.94
N GLY A 472 -31.82 -5.41 12.93
CA GLY A 472 -31.24 -4.66 14.04
C GLY A 472 -29.69 -4.68 14.08
N GLU A 473 -29.07 -5.48 13.21
CA GLU A 473 -27.61 -5.55 13.02
C GLU A 473 -27.25 -5.37 11.54
N GLU A 474 -28.10 -4.66 10.81
CA GLU A 474 -27.88 -4.39 9.39
C GLU A 474 -26.59 -3.61 9.20
N GLY A 475 -25.93 -3.85 8.08
CA GLY A 475 -24.75 -3.10 7.69
C GLY A 475 -25.04 -1.61 7.50
N GLN A 476 -24.02 -0.79 7.67
CA GLN A 476 -24.10 0.64 7.35
C GLN A 476 -24.56 0.85 5.90
N ALA A 477 -25.10 2.01 5.59
CA ALA A 477 -25.59 2.37 4.25
C ALA A 477 -24.54 2.10 3.15
N LEU A 478 -23.28 2.39 3.43
CA LEU A 478 -22.16 2.11 2.53
C LEU A 478 -21.96 0.61 2.26
N ILE A 479 -22.03 -0.23 3.30
CA ILE A 479 -21.87 -1.68 3.17
C ILE A 479 -23.00 -2.25 2.30
N ARG A 480 -24.24 -1.82 2.53
CA ARG A 480 -25.40 -2.19 1.73
C ARG A 480 -25.24 -1.76 0.26
N TYR A 481 -24.77 -0.55 0.04
CA TYR A 481 -24.47 -0.05 -1.30
C TYR A 481 -23.39 -0.90 -2.00
N ILE A 482 -22.29 -1.22 -1.29
CA ILE A 482 -21.26 -2.10 -1.80
C ILE A 482 -21.83 -3.46 -2.18
N MET A 483 -22.58 -4.11 -1.30
CA MET A 483 -23.17 -5.42 -1.57
C MET A 483 -24.12 -5.39 -2.77
N ALA A 484 -25.03 -4.42 -2.83
CA ALA A 484 -26.01 -4.29 -3.91
C ALA A 484 -25.34 -4.07 -5.28
N THR A 485 -24.30 -3.25 -5.30
CA THR A 485 -23.56 -2.91 -6.54
C THR A 485 -22.66 -4.03 -7.06
N ARG A 486 -22.54 -5.15 -6.35
CA ARG A 486 -21.85 -6.35 -6.86
C ARG A 486 -22.72 -7.15 -7.84
N ALA A 487 -24.02 -6.90 -7.87
CA ALA A 487 -24.98 -7.60 -8.74
C ALA A 487 -24.98 -7.01 -10.17
N LEU A 488 -24.93 -7.89 -11.18
CA LEU A 488 -25.00 -7.53 -12.59
C LEU A 488 -26.42 -7.68 -13.15
N HIS A 489 -27.12 -8.76 -12.82
CA HIS A 489 -28.40 -9.15 -13.44
C HIS A 489 -29.54 -9.34 -12.49
N ARG A 490 -29.26 -9.88 -11.28
CA ARG A 490 -30.27 -10.23 -10.28
C ARG A 490 -29.81 -9.83 -8.89
N LEU A 491 -30.72 -9.29 -8.10
CA LEU A 491 -30.48 -8.94 -6.71
C LEU A 491 -31.66 -9.40 -5.85
N THR A 492 -31.33 -10.11 -4.77
CA THR A 492 -32.26 -10.46 -3.70
C THR A 492 -31.70 -9.94 -2.38
N ARG A 493 -32.49 -9.22 -1.59
CA ARG A 493 -32.19 -8.84 -0.22
C ARG A 493 -33.11 -9.60 0.74
N LEU A 494 -32.51 -10.21 1.75
CA LEU A 494 -33.21 -10.97 2.78
C LEU A 494 -32.81 -10.44 4.15
N THR A 495 -33.77 -10.05 4.96
CA THR A 495 -33.54 -9.63 6.35
C THR A 495 -34.26 -10.59 7.29
N TYR A 496 -33.51 -11.21 8.21
CA TYR A 496 -34.08 -12.18 9.17
C TYR A 496 -33.97 -11.67 10.61
N LYS A 497 -34.91 -12.13 11.45
CA LYS A 497 -34.94 -11.87 12.89
C LYS A 497 -34.06 -12.88 13.62
N ASP A 498 -33.39 -12.43 14.68
CA ASP A 498 -32.65 -13.31 15.58
C ASP A 498 -33.64 -14.24 16.30
N GLY A 499 -33.69 -15.46 15.82
CA GLY A 499 -34.39 -16.51 16.54
C GLY A 499 -33.50 -17.01 17.66
N LYS A 500 -33.68 -16.53 18.89
CA LYS A 500 -33.12 -17.25 20.02
C LYS A 500 -33.66 -18.66 19.97
N PHE A 501 -32.81 -19.63 19.68
CA PHE A 501 -33.14 -21.03 19.92
C PHE A 501 -33.38 -21.18 21.43
N TYR A 502 -34.65 -21.38 21.81
CA TYR A 502 -35.06 -21.87 23.12
C TYR A 502 -34.96 -23.38 23.13
#